data_c02cc3830b42d9f18194766c4d7f663b
#
_entry.id   c02cc3830b42d9f18194766c4d7f663b
#
_cell.length_a   1.000
_cell.length_b   1.000
_cell.length_c   1.000
_cell.angle_alpha   90.00
_cell.angle_beta   90.00
_cell.angle_gamma   90.00
#
_symmetry.space_group_name_H-M   'P 1'
#
loop_
_entity.id
_entity.type
_entity.pdbx_description
1 polymer ?
#
loop_
_entity_poly.entity_id
_entity_poly.type
_entity_poly.pdbx_seq_one_letter_code
_entity_poly.pdbx_strand_id
1 'polypeptide(L)'
;MQRSRSARAALALVLSLSLFATACSGRSDSADKSSSGGSDGGDGGTASGVVNTDDCPDNATDGIDGDTITLASSFPQSGLTAAFAQISKGYKAYFDKVNDEGGVEVAGKKYKIEVVDKDDEYTAAKTVQNINELAGTDGSKAFAIFNVVGTANNVALRENLGDNCVPNVFAGTGSPVWGNPSYPWTIGSTLAPYTVEAKAFADYLAEEKPDAKVAMLVQNDDFGKAYEEGFKAAIDGTDITVTQVKTYEAGTNDVKSQVTSLAASGADTFFNGATLLACPGALEQAKASNWDAVTFVSGTCISKTLMGIAGDNADGVFAVTNIKDPMNPAYADDEAMKEYNDTLAKYGADDVDPENGIVAYGYTQGALLVKILEGLDELTRPALMNAMYDLQDVTGGLLIDGVTVNTSADDRFLAENVQMIQYDAAAEHFNNVGDVLDFEGKTADITPKDLIES
;
A
#
# COMPACT_ATOMS: atom_id res chain seq x y z
N MET A 1 -25.29 50.85 -29.17
CA MET A 1 -24.50 51.44 -30.27
C MET A 1 -23.43 50.47 -30.64
N GLN A 2 -23.65 49.91 -31.73
CA GLN A 2 -22.79 49.62 -32.93
C GLN A 2 -21.73 48.55 -32.69
N ARG A 3 -21.91 47.32 -33.22
CA ARG A 3 -21.68 46.79 -34.60
C ARG A 3 -20.20 46.95 -35.02
N SER A 4 -19.42 46.01 -35.54
CA SER A 4 -19.77 44.95 -36.48
C SER A 4 -18.50 44.12 -36.84
N ARG A 5 -18.72 42.83 -37.12
CA ARG A 5 -18.35 42.10 -38.37
C ARG A 5 -16.85 41.85 -38.65
N SER A 6 -16.43 40.63 -38.63
CA SER A 6 -16.41 39.56 -39.67
C SER A 6 -15.35 39.73 -40.73
N ALA A 7 -14.50 38.69 -40.92
CA ALA A 7 -14.18 38.15 -42.26
C ALA A 7 -13.50 36.78 -42.18
N ARG A 8 -14.03 35.89 -42.97
CA ARG A 8 -13.55 34.55 -43.33
C ARG A 8 -12.51 34.68 -44.44
N ALA A 9 -11.54 33.79 -44.51
CA ALA A 9 -11.04 33.31 -45.79
C ALA A 9 -10.43 31.92 -45.63
N ALA A 10 -10.83 31.07 -46.55
CA ALA A 10 -10.54 29.66 -46.72
C ALA A 10 -9.57 29.45 -47.89
N LEU A 11 -9.20 28.20 -48.10
CA LEU A 11 -8.57 27.56 -49.27
C LEU A 11 -7.03 27.61 -49.31
N ALA A 12 -6.26 26.56 -49.67
CA ALA A 12 -6.52 25.43 -50.54
C ALA A 12 -5.51 24.28 -50.31
N LEU A 13 -5.97 23.13 -50.66
CA LEU A 13 -5.31 21.85 -50.96
C LEU A 13 -4.07 21.98 -51.88
N VAL A 14 -3.06 21.13 -51.68
CA VAL A 14 -2.37 20.43 -52.77
C VAL A 14 -1.97 19.03 -52.30
N LEU A 15 -2.50 18.02 -52.98
CA LEU A 15 -2.08 16.62 -53.02
C LEU A 15 -0.79 16.48 -53.81
N SER A 16 0.11 15.60 -53.41
CA SER A 16 0.96 14.88 -54.35
C SER A 16 1.30 13.49 -53.84
N LEU A 17 0.70 12.53 -54.53
CA LEU A 17 1.02 11.10 -54.53
C LEU A 17 2.37 10.86 -55.19
N SER A 18 3.16 9.93 -54.70
CA SER A 18 4.05 9.11 -55.53
C SER A 18 4.23 7.73 -54.89
N LEU A 19 3.60 6.76 -55.50
CA LEU A 19 3.90 5.34 -55.39
C LEU A 19 5.24 5.05 -56.12
N PHE A 20 6.01 4.13 -55.60
CA PHE A 20 6.65 3.08 -56.39
C PHE A 20 6.81 1.80 -55.53
N ALA A 21 6.18 0.77 -56.03
CA ALA A 21 6.32 -0.62 -55.62
C ALA A 21 7.34 -1.34 -56.50
N THR A 22 7.89 -2.41 -56.00
CA THR A 22 8.15 -3.73 -56.63
C THR A 22 9.29 -4.42 -55.87
N ALA A 23 9.14 -5.51 -55.31
CA ALA A 23 8.69 -6.85 -55.63
C ALA A 23 9.84 -7.88 -55.65
N CYS A 24 9.57 -8.97 -54.94
CA CYS A 24 9.89 -10.37 -55.17
C CYS A 24 11.33 -10.86 -54.95
N SER A 25 11.47 -11.79 -54.11
CA SER A 25 11.30 -13.24 -54.13
C SER A 25 12.64 -13.98 -54.05
N GLY A 26 12.68 -15.06 -53.30
CA GLY A 26 13.70 -16.09 -53.44
C GLY A 26 13.90 -16.93 -52.16
N ARG A 27 13.30 -18.05 -52.19
CA ARG A 27 13.38 -19.20 -51.28
C ARG A 27 14.66 -20.00 -51.52
N SER A 28 15.28 -20.54 -50.50
CA SER A 28 15.56 -21.97 -50.27
C SER A 28 16.87 -22.25 -49.53
N ASP A 29 16.68 -23.01 -48.49
CA ASP A 29 17.34 -24.20 -47.96
C ASP A 29 18.87 -24.40 -48.00
N SER A 30 19.25 -24.90 -46.85
CA SER A 30 20.19 -25.99 -46.57
C SER A 30 21.58 -25.65 -45.99
N ALA A 31 21.66 -26.05 -44.73
CA ALA A 31 22.69 -26.89 -44.08
C ALA A 31 24.19 -26.73 -44.48
N ASP A 32 25.03 -26.54 -43.58
CA ASP A 32 25.93 -27.49 -42.85
C ASP A 32 27.20 -26.80 -42.30
N LYS A 33 27.46 -27.10 -41.05
CA LYS A 33 28.75 -27.38 -40.35
C LYS A 33 29.98 -26.52 -40.49
N SER A 34 30.40 -26.15 -39.31
CA SER A 34 31.65 -26.49 -38.62
C SER A 34 32.64 -25.35 -38.34
N SER A 35 32.89 -25.23 -37.10
CA SER A 35 34.15 -25.22 -36.34
C SER A 35 34.96 -23.96 -36.18
N SER A 36 35.10 -23.66 -34.90
CA SER A 36 36.32 -23.28 -34.15
C SER A 36 36.87 -21.87 -34.28
N GLY A 37 36.97 -21.27 -33.13
CA GLY A 37 37.88 -20.17 -32.84
C GLY A 37 37.43 -19.38 -31.63
N GLY A 38 37.95 -19.77 -30.45
CA GLY A 38 37.68 -19.07 -29.19
C GLY A 38 38.29 -17.67 -29.16
N SER A 39 37.64 -16.84 -28.41
CA SER A 39 38.26 -15.72 -27.70
C SER A 39 37.41 -15.42 -26.47
N ASP A 40 38.00 -15.54 -25.32
CA ASP A 40 37.54 -15.07 -24.05
C ASP A 40 37.10 -13.62 -24.14
N GLY A 41 35.86 -13.38 -23.77
CA GLY A 41 35.33 -12.11 -23.36
C GLY A 41 34.33 -12.45 -22.28
N GLY A 42 34.75 -12.33 -21.04
CA GLY A 42 33.84 -12.48 -19.90
C GLY A 42 32.78 -11.40 -19.99
N ASP A 43 31.63 -11.77 -20.50
CA ASP A 43 30.39 -11.03 -20.33
C ASP A 43 29.88 -11.47 -18.94
N GLY A 44 30.17 -10.63 -17.96
CA GLY A 44 29.48 -10.67 -16.69
C GLY A 44 28.02 -10.36 -16.99
N GLY A 45 27.21 -11.39 -17.18
CA GLY A 45 25.78 -11.28 -17.27
C GLY A 45 25.27 -10.64 -15.97
N THR A 46 25.08 -9.31 -16.02
CA THR A 46 24.22 -8.65 -15.04
C THR A 46 22.86 -9.30 -15.21
N ALA A 47 22.41 -9.99 -14.15
CA ALA A 47 21.01 -10.40 -14.05
C ALA A 47 20.18 -9.12 -14.34
N SER A 48 19.37 -9.15 -15.38
CA SER A 48 18.51 -8.02 -15.70
C SER A 48 17.49 -7.92 -14.56
N GLY A 49 17.74 -7.01 -13.60
CA GLY A 49 16.82 -6.73 -12.51
C GLY A 49 15.51 -6.14 -13.05
N VAL A 50 14.51 -6.07 -12.17
CA VAL A 50 13.20 -5.48 -12.49
C VAL A 50 13.31 -3.96 -12.74
N VAL A 51 14.24 -3.29 -12.02
CA VAL A 51 14.46 -1.85 -12.23
C VAL A 51 15.48 -1.60 -13.34
N ASN A 52 15.10 -0.70 -14.26
CA ASN A 52 16.05 -0.17 -15.24
C ASN A 52 16.90 0.94 -14.60
N THR A 53 18.20 0.87 -14.76
CA THR A 53 19.18 1.81 -14.20
C THR A 53 19.93 2.61 -15.28
N ASP A 54 19.62 2.44 -16.56
CA ASP A 54 20.34 3.06 -17.68
C ASP A 54 20.32 4.59 -17.62
N ASP A 55 19.20 5.16 -17.17
CA ASP A 55 18.99 6.61 -17.07
C ASP A 55 19.15 7.14 -15.62
N CYS A 56 19.54 6.28 -14.67
CA CYS A 56 19.72 6.69 -13.28
C CYS A 56 20.93 7.64 -13.13
N PRO A 57 20.82 8.65 -12.26
CA PRO A 57 21.97 9.42 -11.83
C PRO A 57 22.95 8.54 -11.02
N ASP A 58 24.21 9.02 -10.86
CA ASP A 58 25.21 8.32 -10.04
C ASP A 58 24.94 8.53 -8.53
N ASN A 59 23.87 7.91 -8.05
CA ASN A 59 23.34 8.07 -6.69
C ASN A 59 23.01 6.74 -5.98
N ALA A 60 23.49 5.62 -6.49
CA ALA A 60 23.10 4.28 -6.02
C ALA A 60 23.32 4.03 -4.51
N THR A 61 24.24 4.77 -3.88
CA THR A 61 24.57 4.67 -2.46
C THR A 61 24.33 5.96 -1.68
N ASP A 62 23.69 6.95 -2.28
CA ASP A 62 23.35 8.20 -1.59
C ASP A 62 22.45 7.92 -0.37
N GLY A 63 22.60 8.73 0.68
CA GLY A 63 21.93 8.51 1.96
C GLY A 63 22.57 7.46 2.86
N ILE A 64 23.75 6.92 2.47
CA ILE A 64 24.59 6.09 3.32
C ILE A 64 25.82 6.91 3.73
N ASP A 65 25.95 7.19 5.02
CA ASP A 65 27.11 7.89 5.57
C ASP A 65 27.83 7.02 6.62
N GLY A 66 29.04 6.59 6.27
CA GLY A 66 29.84 5.72 7.12
C GLY A 66 29.18 4.37 7.39
N ASP A 67 28.55 4.22 8.54
CA ASP A 67 27.82 3.04 8.99
C ASP A 67 26.32 3.32 9.24
N THR A 68 25.79 4.39 8.66
CA THR A 68 24.39 4.79 8.83
C THR A 68 23.66 4.81 7.51
N ILE A 69 22.48 4.18 7.46
CA ILE A 69 21.50 4.25 6.39
C ILE A 69 20.43 5.26 6.80
N THR A 70 20.27 6.34 6.05
CA THR A 70 19.21 7.33 6.27
C THR A 70 17.99 7.02 5.41
N LEU A 71 16.84 6.85 6.05
CA LEU A 71 15.53 6.75 5.41
C LEU A 71 14.79 8.06 5.59
N ALA A 72 13.98 8.47 4.60
CA ALA A 72 13.10 9.61 4.71
C ALA A 72 11.63 9.17 4.70
N SER A 73 10.79 9.83 5.51
CA SER A 73 9.36 9.58 5.55
C SER A 73 8.56 10.89 5.65
N SER A 74 7.31 10.83 5.25
CA SER A 74 6.34 11.91 5.42
C SER A 74 4.98 11.29 5.72
N PHE A 75 4.34 11.75 6.80
CA PHE A 75 3.05 11.23 7.24
C PHE A 75 2.37 12.25 8.16
N PRO A 76 1.05 12.18 8.34
CA PRO A 76 0.36 13.14 9.20
C PRO A 76 0.71 12.93 10.67
N GLN A 77 1.27 13.98 11.28
CA GLN A 77 1.63 14.04 12.71
C GLN A 77 0.71 14.96 13.49
N SER A 78 -0.13 15.72 12.79
CA SER A 78 -1.06 16.67 13.38
C SER A 78 -2.44 16.62 12.71
N GLY A 79 -3.43 17.32 13.29
CA GLY A 79 -4.79 17.40 12.74
C GLY A 79 -5.63 16.13 12.97
N LEU A 80 -6.68 15.97 12.17
CA LEU A 80 -7.63 14.86 12.30
C LEU A 80 -7.07 13.49 11.92
N THR A 81 -5.94 13.48 11.22
CA THR A 81 -5.25 12.29 10.73
C THR A 81 -4.02 11.91 11.56
N ALA A 82 -3.76 12.63 12.67
CA ALA A 82 -2.58 12.44 13.51
C ALA A 82 -2.42 11.03 14.12
N ALA A 83 -3.50 10.25 14.16
CA ALA A 83 -3.42 8.86 14.64
C ALA A 83 -2.44 8.00 13.81
N PHE A 84 -2.19 8.34 12.54
CA PHE A 84 -1.19 7.66 11.72
C PHE A 84 0.25 7.88 12.18
N ALA A 85 0.54 8.92 12.99
CA ALA A 85 1.86 9.10 13.60
C ALA A 85 2.30 7.92 14.47
N GLN A 86 1.35 7.13 14.97
CA GLN A 86 1.65 5.93 15.74
C GLN A 86 2.41 4.85 14.93
N ILE A 87 2.27 4.84 13.59
CA ILE A 87 3.04 3.95 12.71
C ILE A 87 4.54 4.15 12.94
N SER A 88 4.99 5.41 12.96
CA SER A 88 6.41 5.73 13.11
C SER A 88 6.98 5.29 14.46
N LYS A 89 6.18 5.25 15.52
CA LYS A 89 6.62 4.78 16.83
C LYS A 89 6.93 3.28 16.80
N GLY A 90 6.17 2.50 16.03
CA GLY A 90 6.40 1.08 15.86
C GLY A 90 7.73 0.78 15.17
N TYR A 91 7.95 1.31 13.96
CA TYR A 91 9.18 1.02 13.23
C TYR A 91 10.42 1.66 13.84
N LYS A 92 10.32 2.86 14.46
CA LYS A 92 11.44 3.48 15.16
C LYS A 92 11.89 2.63 16.36
N ALA A 93 10.95 2.13 17.17
CA ALA A 93 11.28 1.23 18.27
C ALA A 93 12.01 -0.03 17.79
N TYR A 94 11.60 -0.59 16.66
CA TYR A 94 12.28 -1.74 16.05
C TYR A 94 13.70 -1.38 15.57
N PHE A 95 13.86 -0.27 14.87
CA PHE A 95 15.17 0.19 14.41
C PHE A 95 16.11 0.54 15.56
N ASP A 96 15.60 1.16 16.64
CA ASP A 96 16.39 1.45 17.85
C ASP A 96 16.88 0.16 18.52
N LYS A 97 16.05 -0.90 18.58
CA LYS A 97 16.48 -2.22 19.02
C LYS A 97 17.62 -2.75 18.14
N VAL A 98 17.44 -2.76 16.83
CA VAL A 98 18.44 -3.25 15.88
C VAL A 98 19.75 -2.46 16.01
N ASN A 99 19.67 -1.12 16.14
CA ASN A 99 20.81 -0.25 16.31
C ASN A 99 21.56 -0.51 17.63
N ASP A 100 20.85 -0.78 18.74
CA ASP A 100 21.43 -1.13 20.05
C ASP A 100 22.12 -2.51 20.02
N GLU A 101 21.60 -3.45 19.23
CA GLU A 101 22.17 -4.78 18.99
C GLU A 101 23.36 -4.78 18.01
N GLY A 102 23.73 -3.61 17.51
CA GLY A 102 24.91 -3.40 16.67
C GLY A 102 24.63 -3.13 15.20
N GLY A 103 23.37 -2.93 14.83
CA GLY A 103 22.92 -2.56 13.50
C GLY A 103 22.60 -3.77 12.58
N VAL A 104 21.95 -3.49 11.45
CA VAL A 104 21.64 -4.46 10.40
C VAL A 104 22.90 -4.85 9.64
N GLU A 105 23.11 -6.14 9.39
CA GLU A 105 24.23 -6.64 8.62
C GLU A 105 23.87 -6.74 7.13
N VAL A 106 24.56 -5.99 6.28
CA VAL A 106 24.39 -6.04 4.82
C VAL A 106 25.74 -6.33 4.17
N ALA A 107 25.84 -7.37 3.40
CA ALA A 107 27.07 -7.78 2.71
C ALA A 107 28.30 -7.85 3.64
N GLY A 108 28.11 -8.34 4.89
CA GLY A 108 29.17 -8.49 5.89
C GLY A 108 29.61 -7.20 6.60
N LYS A 109 28.92 -6.09 6.39
CA LYS A 109 29.11 -4.83 7.12
C LYS A 109 27.85 -4.45 7.88
N LYS A 110 28.02 -3.94 9.11
CA LYS A 110 26.92 -3.51 9.96
C LYS A 110 26.60 -2.03 9.76
N TYR A 111 25.31 -1.72 9.71
CA TYR A 111 24.79 -0.37 9.54
C TYR A 111 23.70 -0.07 10.56
N LYS A 112 23.67 1.16 11.04
CA LYS A 112 22.54 1.72 11.78
C LYS A 112 21.48 2.23 10.81
N ILE A 113 20.23 2.21 11.22
CA ILE A 113 19.12 2.77 10.46
C ILE A 113 18.61 4.01 11.18
N GLU A 114 18.57 5.14 10.49
CA GLU A 114 17.98 6.39 10.97
C GLU A 114 16.82 6.80 10.06
N VAL A 115 15.73 7.30 10.66
CA VAL A 115 14.58 7.81 9.92
C VAL A 115 14.40 9.29 10.21
N VAL A 116 14.45 10.09 9.15
CA VAL A 116 14.08 11.50 9.19
C VAL A 116 12.68 11.68 8.63
N ASP A 117 11.81 12.38 9.36
CA ASP A 117 10.41 12.52 8.98
C ASP A 117 9.85 13.92 9.19
N LYS A 118 8.74 14.21 8.52
CA LYS A 118 7.99 15.46 8.65
C LYS A 118 6.48 15.23 8.60
N ASP A 119 5.77 16.17 9.22
CA ASP A 119 4.32 16.27 9.17
C ASP A 119 3.84 16.78 7.81
N ASP A 120 2.99 16.03 7.11
CA ASP A 120 2.36 16.43 5.86
C ASP A 120 0.87 16.79 6.01
N GLU A 121 0.32 16.66 7.22
CA GLU A 121 -1.10 16.91 7.49
C GLU A 121 -2.02 16.13 6.52
N TYR A 122 -1.55 14.97 6.03
CA TYR A 122 -2.24 14.14 5.04
C TYR A 122 -2.52 14.86 3.69
N THR A 123 -1.58 15.69 3.25
CA THR A 123 -1.73 16.50 2.05
C THR A 123 -0.61 16.23 1.06
N ALA A 124 -0.93 15.72 -0.13
CA ALA A 124 0.05 15.33 -1.15
C ALA A 124 1.06 16.44 -1.49
N ALA A 125 0.63 17.71 -1.57
CA ALA A 125 1.53 18.82 -1.83
C ALA A 125 2.58 19.03 -0.73
N LYS A 126 2.22 18.82 0.55
CA LYS A 126 3.17 18.87 1.67
C LYS A 126 4.07 17.64 1.68
N THR A 127 3.53 16.47 1.36
CA THR A 127 4.35 15.25 1.23
C THR A 127 5.46 15.45 0.20
N VAL A 128 5.14 15.97 -0.98
CA VAL A 128 6.14 16.30 -2.01
C VAL A 128 7.17 17.31 -1.49
N GLN A 129 6.72 18.39 -0.83
CA GLN A 129 7.65 19.36 -0.25
C GLN A 129 8.56 18.70 0.80
N ASN A 130 8.01 17.93 1.72
CA ASN A 130 8.75 17.27 2.80
C ASN A 130 9.80 16.31 2.24
N ILE A 131 9.43 15.46 1.30
CA ILE A 131 10.35 14.49 0.69
C ILE A 131 11.46 15.22 -0.08
N ASN A 132 11.15 16.26 -0.83
CA ASN A 132 12.18 17.08 -1.49
C ASN A 132 13.17 17.73 -0.50
N GLU A 133 12.73 18.08 0.70
CA GLU A 133 13.59 18.64 1.73
C GLU A 133 14.42 17.56 2.46
N LEU A 134 13.80 16.41 2.78
CA LEU A 134 14.39 15.32 3.56
C LEU A 134 15.31 14.42 2.72
N ALA A 135 14.89 14.08 1.51
CA ALA A 135 15.66 13.25 0.60
C ALA A 135 16.57 14.05 -0.36
N GLY A 136 16.31 15.35 -0.50
CA GLY A 136 16.84 16.16 -1.60
C GLY A 136 16.00 15.97 -2.87
N THR A 137 15.97 16.99 -3.74
CA THR A 137 15.23 16.91 -5.02
C THR A 137 15.82 15.87 -5.98
N ASP A 138 17.11 15.53 -5.78
CA ASP A 138 17.89 14.53 -6.50
C ASP A 138 18.08 13.23 -5.70
N GLY A 139 17.43 13.12 -4.53
CA GLY A 139 17.56 11.97 -3.65
C GLY A 139 18.86 11.85 -2.88
N SER A 140 19.71 12.88 -2.87
CA SER A 140 21.07 12.80 -2.32
C SER A 140 21.17 12.67 -0.80
N LYS A 141 20.10 12.88 -0.04
CA LYS A 141 20.12 12.92 1.43
C LYS A 141 19.58 11.65 2.10
N ALA A 142 18.76 10.89 1.43
CA ALA A 142 18.20 9.64 1.97
C ALA A 142 18.47 8.48 1.02
N PHE A 143 18.74 7.31 1.57
CA PHE A 143 18.94 6.08 0.80
C PHE A 143 17.63 5.61 0.15
N ALA A 144 16.54 5.67 0.90
CA ALA A 144 15.21 5.32 0.44
C ALA A 144 14.14 6.16 1.13
N ILE A 145 13.01 6.30 0.47
CA ILE A 145 11.75 6.75 1.07
C ILE A 145 11.08 5.54 1.70
N PHE A 146 10.59 5.69 2.92
CA PHE A 146 10.05 4.58 3.70
C PHE A 146 8.70 4.91 4.33
N ASN A 147 7.71 4.10 4.05
CA ASN A 147 6.40 4.09 4.71
C ASN A 147 5.67 5.46 4.73
N VAL A 148 5.72 6.20 3.63
CA VAL A 148 4.87 7.39 3.45
C VAL A 148 3.41 6.97 3.45
N VAL A 149 2.56 7.69 4.20
CA VAL A 149 1.17 7.30 4.41
C VAL A 149 0.24 7.99 3.40
N GLY A 150 -0.64 7.20 2.78
CA GLY A 150 -1.72 7.68 1.92
C GLY A 150 -1.47 7.47 0.42
N THR A 151 -2.54 7.07 -0.29
CA THR A 151 -2.48 6.76 -1.73
C THR A 151 -2.09 7.98 -2.55
N ALA A 152 -2.85 9.08 -2.47
CA ALA A 152 -2.58 10.30 -3.22
C ALA A 152 -1.19 10.90 -2.91
N ASN A 153 -0.71 10.74 -1.66
CA ASN A 153 0.60 11.21 -1.22
C ASN A 153 1.73 10.47 -1.94
N ASN A 154 1.65 9.14 -2.00
CA ASN A 154 2.66 8.31 -2.68
C ASN A 154 2.57 8.43 -4.21
N VAL A 155 1.37 8.49 -4.78
CA VAL A 155 1.17 8.73 -6.23
C VAL A 155 1.84 10.03 -6.67
N ALA A 156 1.74 11.09 -5.86
CA ALA A 156 2.38 12.38 -6.15
C ALA A 156 3.93 12.33 -6.13
N LEU A 157 4.53 11.31 -5.51
CA LEU A 157 5.98 11.16 -5.42
C LEU A 157 6.56 10.27 -6.54
N ARG A 158 5.80 9.29 -7.03
CA ARG A 158 6.32 8.13 -7.77
C ARG A 158 7.06 8.49 -9.05
N GLU A 159 6.61 9.52 -9.80
CA GLU A 159 7.27 9.95 -11.03
C GLU A 159 8.65 10.57 -10.73
N ASN A 160 8.70 11.55 -9.83
CA ASN A 160 9.96 12.19 -9.46
C ASN A 160 10.97 11.22 -8.83
N LEU A 161 10.51 10.31 -7.96
CA LEU A 161 11.37 9.30 -7.36
C LEU A 161 11.86 8.30 -8.40
N GLY A 162 11.01 7.90 -9.35
CA GLY A 162 11.39 7.05 -10.48
C GLY A 162 12.45 7.68 -11.38
N ASP A 163 12.27 8.95 -11.77
CA ASP A 163 13.22 9.69 -12.60
C ASP A 163 14.60 9.85 -11.94
N ASN A 164 14.63 9.86 -10.60
CA ASN A 164 15.86 9.96 -9.82
C ASN A 164 16.35 8.62 -9.27
N CYS A 165 15.70 7.52 -9.61
CA CYS A 165 16.03 6.17 -9.14
C CYS A 165 16.14 6.08 -7.60
N VAL A 166 15.19 6.69 -6.92
CA VAL A 166 15.09 6.68 -5.45
C VAL A 166 14.02 5.68 -5.02
N PRO A 167 14.36 4.65 -4.27
CA PRO A 167 13.38 3.70 -3.75
C PRO A 167 12.31 4.38 -2.89
N ASN A 168 11.05 4.06 -3.15
CA ASN A 168 9.91 4.32 -2.26
C ASN A 168 9.34 2.97 -1.83
N VAL A 169 9.76 2.50 -0.68
CA VAL A 169 9.45 1.17 -0.19
C VAL A 169 8.43 1.20 0.94
N PHE A 170 7.58 0.19 0.97
CA PHE A 170 6.51 0.07 1.96
C PHE A 170 5.57 1.27 1.97
N ALA A 171 5.17 1.78 0.78
CA ALA A 171 4.17 2.83 0.69
C ALA A 171 2.94 2.48 1.55
N GLY A 172 2.62 3.31 2.56
CA GLY A 172 1.67 3.02 3.63
C GLY A 172 0.21 3.10 3.16
N THR A 173 -0.16 2.23 2.23
CA THR A 173 -1.49 2.16 1.60
C THR A 173 -1.65 0.84 0.84
N GLY A 174 -2.85 0.27 0.88
CA GLY A 174 -3.24 -0.93 0.14
C GLY A 174 -3.73 -0.64 -1.29
N SER A 175 -3.34 0.48 -1.88
CA SER A 175 -3.79 0.83 -3.23
C SER A 175 -3.27 -0.16 -4.28
N PRO A 176 -4.11 -0.61 -5.22
CA PRO A 176 -3.67 -1.51 -6.29
C PRO A 176 -2.73 -0.84 -7.31
N VAL A 177 -2.59 0.48 -7.29
CA VAL A 177 -1.68 1.21 -8.20
C VAL A 177 -0.20 0.82 -8.02
N TRP A 178 0.17 0.15 -6.91
CA TRP A 178 1.54 -0.35 -6.70
C TRP A 178 1.88 -1.55 -7.59
N GLY A 179 0.87 -2.19 -8.17
CA GLY A 179 1.04 -3.21 -9.22
C GLY A 179 1.43 -2.66 -10.59
N ASN A 180 1.44 -1.31 -10.81
CA ASN A 180 1.76 -0.71 -12.09
C ASN A 180 3.25 -0.87 -12.46
N PRO A 181 3.58 -1.62 -13.52
CA PRO A 181 4.97 -1.87 -13.91
C PRO A 181 5.71 -0.63 -14.43
N SER A 182 4.99 0.45 -14.74
CA SER A 182 5.60 1.70 -15.21
C SER A 182 6.33 2.46 -14.09
N TYR A 183 6.09 2.11 -12.82
CA TYR A 183 6.69 2.79 -11.67
C TYR A 183 7.47 1.83 -10.77
N PRO A 184 8.55 1.21 -11.27
CA PRO A 184 9.27 0.14 -10.56
C PRO A 184 10.08 0.63 -9.36
N TRP A 185 10.17 1.93 -9.11
CA TRP A 185 10.84 2.52 -7.96
C TRP A 185 9.91 2.77 -6.77
N THR A 186 8.63 2.36 -6.89
CA THR A 186 7.65 2.44 -5.79
C THR A 186 6.97 1.09 -5.61
N ILE A 187 6.94 0.60 -4.38
CA ILE A 187 6.25 -0.63 -3.99
C ILE A 187 5.43 -0.41 -2.71
N GLY A 188 4.26 -1.07 -2.63
CA GLY A 188 3.36 -0.98 -1.49
C GLY A 188 3.93 -1.58 -0.21
N SER A 189 3.17 -1.47 0.86
CA SER A 189 3.45 -2.09 2.16
C SER A 189 2.74 -3.44 2.30
N THR A 190 2.82 -4.04 3.48
CA THR A 190 2.04 -5.25 3.78
C THR A 190 0.57 -4.95 4.10
N LEU A 191 0.13 -3.69 4.06
CA LEU A 191 -1.31 -3.42 4.18
C LEU A 191 -2.04 -4.14 3.05
N ALA A 192 -3.06 -4.93 3.40
CA ALA A 192 -3.80 -5.71 2.44
C ALA A 192 -4.27 -4.84 1.26
N PRO A 193 -4.13 -5.32 0.01
CA PRO A 193 -4.68 -4.58 -1.12
C PRO A 193 -6.18 -4.31 -0.93
N TYR A 194 -6.62 -3.07 -1.15
CA TYR A 194 -8.02 -2.69 -0.92
C TYR A 194 -9.01 -3.48 -1.77
N THR A 195 -8.58 -3.96 -2.92
CA THR A 195 -9.37 -4.87 -3.78
C THR A 195 -9.43 -6.29 -3.20
N VAL A 196 -8.42 -6.74 -2.46
CA VAL A 196 -8.45 -8.00 -1.69
C VAL A 196 -9.42 -7.87 -0.51
N GLU A 197 -9.37 -6.77 0.24
CA GLU A 197 -10.34 -6.51 1.31
C GLU A 197 -11.78 -6.52 0.75
N ALA A 198 -12.00 -5.80 -0.35
CA ALA A 198 -13.30 -5.74 -1.02
C ALA A 198 -13.77 -7.11 -1.50
N LYS A 199 -12.86 -7.94 -2.03
CA LYS A 199 -13.16 -9.30 -2.48
C LYS A 199 -13.50 -10.21 -1.30
N ALA A 200 -12.75 -10.14 -0.20
CA ALA A 200 -13.02 -10.91 1.01
C ALA A 200 -14.43 -10.60 1.57
N PHE A 201 -14.82 -9.33 1.56
CA PHE A 201 -16.17 -8.93 1.99
C PHE A 201 -17.25 -9.42 1.02
N ALA A 202 -16.98 -9.36 -0.30
CA ALA A 202 -17.91 -9.88 -1.30
C ALA A 202 -18.09 -11.39 -1.17
N ASP A 203 -17.01 -12.14 -0.94
CA ASP A 203 -17.06 -13.60 -0.77
C ASP A 203 -17.83 -13.98 0.50
N TYR A 204 -17.57 -13.29 1.61
CA TYR A 204 -18.36 -13.48 2.83
C TYR A 204 -19.87 -13.25 2.59
N LEU A 205 -20.22 -12.18 1.88
CA LEU A 205 -21.63 -11.90 1.56
C LEU A 205 -22.23 -12.94 0.62
N ALA A 206 -21.45 -13.44 -0.34
CA ALA A 206 -21.94 -14.48 -1.26
C ALA A 206 -22.30 -15.79 -0.53
N GLU A 207 -21.61 -16.09 0.58
CA GLU A 207 -21.89 -17.26 1.42
C GLU A 207 -23.03 -17.00 2.41
N GLU A 208 -22.98 -15.87 3.14
CA GLU A 208 -23.87 -15.62 4.27
C GLU A 208 -25.13 -14.83 3.89
N LYS A 209 -25.08 -14.03 2.81
CA LYS A 209 -26.14 -13.14 2.38
C LYS A 209 -26.11 -12.89 0.87
N PRO A 210 -26.39 -13.91 0.04
CA PRO A 210 -26.16 -13.86 -1.41
C PRO A 210 -26.99 -12.81 -2.17
N ASP A 211 -28.04 -12.26 -1.58
CA ASP A 211 -28.90 -11.20 -2.12
C ASP A 211 -28.69 -9.84 -1.42
N ALA A 212 -27.53 -9.66 -0.78
CA ALA A 212 -27.22 -8.46 -0.02
C ALA A 212 -27.40 -7.17 -0.84
N LYS A 213 -27.94 -6.16 -0.16
CA LYS A 213 -28.05 -4.79 -0.67
C LYS A 213 -27.04 -3.93 0.06
N VAL A 214 -25.98 -3.53 -0.63
CA VAL A 214 -24.84 -2.84 -0.03
C VAL A 214 -24.96 -1.34 -0.27
N ALA A 215 -24.76 -0.55 0.77
CA ALA A 215 -24.51 0.87 0.66
C ALA A 215 -23.05 1.17 1.10
N MET A 216 -22.35 2.02 0.36
CA MET A 216 -20.93 2.27 0.56
C MET A 216 -20.67 3.72 0.93
N LEU A 217 -19.79 3.92 1.94
CA LEU A 217 -19.16 5.20 2.24
C LEU A 217 -17.68 5.09 1.89
N VAL A 218 -17.17 5.95 1.01
CA VAL A 218 -15.77 5.92 0.59
C VAL A 218 -15.19 7.34 0.54
N GLN A 219 -13.87 7.47 0.69
CA GLN A 219 -13.19 8.75 0.52
C GLN A 219 -13.22 9.19 -0.95
N ASN A 220 -13.29 10.49 -1.22
CA ASN A 220 -13.36 11.05 -2.58
C ASN A 220 -11.96 11.20 -3.20
N ASP A 221 -11.25 10.06 -3.35
CA ASP A 221 -9.93 9.97 -3.96
C ASP A 221 -9.62 8.53 -4.41
N ASP A 222 -8.36 8.27 -4.82
CA ASP A 222 -7.93 6.95 -5.30
C ASP A 222 -8.03 5.85 -4.23
N PHE A 223 -7.92 6.21 -2.94
CA PHE A 223 -8.15 5.27 -1.84
C PHE A 223 -9.59 4.75 -1.84
N GLY A 224 -10.57 5.67 -1.84
CA GLY A 224 -11.98 5.28 -1.83
C GLY A 224 -12.42 4.64 -3.15
N LYS A 225 -11.86 5.10 -4.28
CA LYS A 225 -12.12 4.49 -5.60
C LYS A 225 -11.68 3.03 -5.65
N ALA A 226 -10.54 2.68 -5.04
CA ALA A 226 -10.07 1.31 -5.00
C ALA A 226 -11.07 0.37 -4.30
N TYR A 227 -11.67 0.80 -3.19
CA TYR A 227 -12.73 0.03 -2.53
C TYR A 227 -14.00 -0.04 -3.36
N GLU A 228 -14.46 1.09 -3.90
CA GLU A 228 -15.70 1.15 -4.66
C GLU A 228 -15.65 0.25 -5.89
N GLU A 229 -14.66 0.44 -6.75
CA GLU A 229 -14.53 -0.30 -7.99
C GLU A 229 -14.10 -1.76 -7.75
N GLY A 230 -13.23 -2.00 -6.75
CA GLY A 230 -12.85 -3.35 -6.33
C GLY A 230 -14.05 -4.17 -5.85
N PHE A 231 -14.91 -3.58 -5.00
CA PHE A 231 -16.11 -4.27 -4.53
C PHE A 231 -17.12 -4.52 -5.65
N LYS A 232 -17.35 -3.54 -6.53
CA LYS A 232 -18.22 -3.71 -7.68
C LYS A 232 -17.73 -4.83 -8.62
N ALA A 233 -16.42 -4.91 -8.85
CA ALA A 233 -15.85 -5.99 -9.65
C ALA A 233 -15.98 -7.34 -8.95
N ALA A 234 -15.79 -7.39 -7.62
CA ALA A 234 -15.87 -8.62 -6.84
C ALA A 234 -17.28 -9.24 -6.81
N ILE A 235 -18.34 -8.41 -6.91
CA ILE A 235 -19.73 -8.89 -6.92
C ILE A 235 -20.29 -9.11 -8.32
N ASP A 236 -19.53 -8.86 -9.37
CA ASP A 236 -19.99 -9.08 -10.75
C ASP A 236 -20.42 -10.53 -10.97
N GLY A 237 -21.59 -10.72 -11.57
CA GLY A 237 -22.18 -12.05 -11.77
C GLY A 237 -22.83 -12.67 -10.53
N THR A 238 -22.94 -11.96 -9.41
CA THR A 238 -23.70 -12.37 -8.21
C THR A 238 -25.06 -11.65 -8.14
N ASP A 239 -25.90 -12.02 -7.18
CA ASP A 239 -27.16 -11.33 -6.87
C ASP A 239 -26.98 -10.17 -5.87
N ILE A 240 -25.76 -9.95 -5.37
CA ILE A 240 -25.41 -8.83 -4.49
C ILE A 240 -25.48 -7.53 -5.30
N THR A 241 -26.03 -6.47 -4.71
CA THR A 241 -26.21 -5.19 -5.40
C THR A 241 -25.71 -4.01 -4.57
N VAL A 242 -25.03 -3.05 -5.21
CA VAL A 242 -24.71 -1.75 -4.60
C VAL A 242 -25.89 -0.81 -4.82
N THR A 243 -26.59 -0.46 -3.75
CA THR A 243 -27.77 0.42 -3.79
C THR A 243 -27.41 1.89 -3.86
N GLN A 244 -26.34 2.28 -3.16
CA GLN A 244 -25.88 3.67 -3.09
C GLN A 244 -24.42 3.74 -2.69
N VAL A 245 -23.70 4.69 -3.28
CA VAL A 245 -22.36 5.12 -2.84
C VAL A 245 -22.43 6.58 -2.43
N LYS A 246 -21.78 6.93 -1.34
CA LYS A 246 -21.54 8.32 -0.89
C LYS A 246 -20.05 8.52 -0.64
N THR A 247 -19.59 9.69 -1.02
CA THR A 247 -18.22 10.09 -0.79
C THR A 247 -18.09 11.14 0.30
N TYR A 248 -16.92 11.23 0.90
CA TYR A 248 -16.52 12.28 1.83
C TYR A 248 -15.10 12.76 1.48
N GLU A 249 -14.76 13.99 1.84
CA GLU A 249 -13.45 14.57 1.53
C GLU A 249 -12.38 14.12 2.53
N ALA A 250 -11.17 13.84 2.06
CA ALA A 250 -10.01 13.54 2.90
C ALA A 250 -9.81 14.62 3.98
N GLY A 251 -9.43 14.19 5.19
CA GLY A 251 -9.20 15.10 6.32
C GLY A 251 -10.47 15.63 6.98
N THR A 252 -11.68 15.17 6.59
CA THR A 252 -12.92 15.44 7.34
C THR A 252 -13.35 14.23 8.15
N ASN A 253 -14.04 14.48 9.26
CA ASN A 253 -14.70 13.45 10.08
C ASN A 253 -16.23 13.58 10.09
N ASP A 254 -16.78 14.61 9.45
CA ASP A 254 -18.24 14.81 9.38
C ASP A 254 -18.82 14.07 8.18
N VAL A 255 -19.30 12.86 8.44
CA VAL A 255 -19.93 11.96 7.44
C VAL A 255 -21.42 11.72 7.72
N LYS A 256 -22.01 12.50 8.63
CA LYS A 256 -23.39 12.29 9.12
C LYS A 256 -24.44 12.33 8.02
N SER A 257 -24.34 13.30 7.12
CA SER A 257 -25.31 13.45 6.03
C SER A 257 -25.22 12.30 5.02
N GLN A 258 -24.01 11.85 4.72
CA GLN A 258 -23.74 10.71 3.85
C GLN A 258 -24.35 9.44 4.42
N VAL A 259 -24.01 9.12 5.69
CA VAL A 259 -24.47 7.89 6.34
C VAL A 259 -25.98 7.91 6.55
N THR A 260 -26.58 9.05 6.90
CA THR A 260 -28.05 9.18 6.96
C THR A 260 -28.71 8.85 5.63
N SER A 261 -28.12 9.32 4.50
CA SER A 261 -28.61 9.00 3.17
C SER A 261 -28.44 7.51 2.82
N LEU A 262 -27.29 6.91 3.18
CA LEU A 262 -27.02 5.49 2.98
C LEU A 262 -28.01 4.61 3.77
N ALA A 263 -28.28 4.94 5.03
CA ALA A 263 -29.25 4.25 5.87
C ALA A 263 -30.67 4.26 5.29
N ALA A 264 -31.01 5.33 4.58
CA ALA A 264 -32.33 5.49 3.93
C ALA A 264 -32.42 4.77 2.56
N SER A 265 -31.35 4.18 2.04
CA SER A 265 -31.30 3.54 0.71
C SER A 265 -32.00 2.19 0.65
N GLY A 266 -32.36 1.61 1.79
CA GLY A 266 -32.91 0.26 1.90
C GLY A 266 -31.83 -0.84 1.82
N ALA A 267 -30.55 -0.46 1.96
CA ALA A 267 -29.44 -1.40 2.11
C ALA A 267 -29.51 -2.11 3.47
N ASP A 268 -29.09 -3.37 3.48
CA ASP A 268 -29.00 -4.23 4.64
C ASP A 268 -27.54 -4.58 4.98
N THR A 269 -26.62 -4.01 4.23
CA THR A 269 -25.19 -4.13 4.39
C THR A 269 -24.53 -2.76 4.22
N PHE A 270 -23.60 -2.43 5.11
CA PHE A 270 -22.84 -1.19 5.11
C PHE A 270 -21.37 -1.47 4.85
N PHE A 271 -20.84 -1.02 3.74
CA PHE A 271 -19.42 -1.00 3.46
C PHE A 271 -18.86 0.37 3.88
N ASN A 272 -18.26 0.43 5.04
CA ASN A 272 -17.62 1.63 5.58
C ASN A 272 -16.14 1.68 5.16
N GLY A 273 -15.86 2.08 3.93
CA GLY A 273 -14.52 2.34 3.37
C GLY A 273 -13.96 3.70 3.79
N ALA A 274 -14.32 4.20 4.96
CA ALA A 274 -13.74 5.39 5.54
C ALA A 274 -12.42 5.07 6.26
N THR A 275 -11.69 6.11 6.65
CA THR A 275 -10.46 5.97 7.41
C THR A 275 -10.44 6.93 8.60
N LEU A 276 -9.63 6.60 9.61
CA LEU A 276 -9.44 7.40 10.83
C LEU A 276 -10.77 7.82 11.47
N LEU A 277 -10.89 9.08 11.90
CA LEU A 277 -12.05 9.57 12.64
C LEU A 277 -13.38 9.55 11.86
N ALA A 278 -13.34 9.49 10.53
CA ALA A 278 -14.53 9.30 9.73
C ALA A 278 -15.14 7.88 9.91
N CYS A 279 -14.29 6.89 10.22
CA CYS A 279 -14.72 5.52 10.43
C CYS A 279 -15.62 5.37 11.67
N PRO A 280 -15.21 5.67 12.91
CA PRO A 280 -16.09 5.63 14.07
C PRO A 280 -17.29 6.58 13.95
N GLY A 281 -17.11 7.76 13.36
CA GLY A 281 -18.21 8.69 13.11
C GLY A 281 -19.30 8.12 12.19
N ALA A 282 -18.90 7.27 11.22
CA ALA A 282 -19.85 6.57 10.36
C ALA A 282 -20.62 5.47 11.12
N LEU A 283 -19.95 4.73 12.02
CA LEU A 283 -20.58 3.70 12.86
C LEU A 283 -21.59 4.33 13.83
N GLU A 284 -21.21 5.41 14.50
CA GLU A 284 -22.11 6.18 15.39
C GLU A 284 -23.36 6.67 14.63
N GLN A 285 -23.19 7.22 13.43
CA GLN A 285 -24.31 7.73 12.65
C GLN A 285 -25.19 6.63 12.07
N ALA A 286 -24.63 5.48 11.70
CA ALA A 286 -25.42 4.33 11.27
C ALA A 286 -26.36 3.87 12.39
N LYS A 287 -25.84 3.75 13.61
CA LYS A 287 -26.64 3.41 14.79
C LYS A 287 -27.67 4.47 15.14
N ALA A 288 -27.30 5.77 15.09
CA ALA A 288 -28.23 6.89 15.31
C ALA A 288 -29.35 6.93 14.27
N SER A 289 -29.14 6.37 13.08
CA SER A 289 -30.14 6.23 12.04
C SER A 289 -31.01 4.96 12.20
N ASN A 290 -30.82 4.18 13.25
CA ASN A 290 -31.40 2.86 13.47
C ASN A 290 -31.18 1.90 12.27
N TRP A 291 -30.01 1.97 11.66
CA TRP A 291 -29.62 1.13 10.54
C TRP A 291 -28.91 -0.13 11.06
N ASP A 292 -29.64 -1.23 11.08
CA ASP A 292 -29.13 -2.54 11.51
C ASP A 292 -28.62 -3.30 10.27
N ALA A 293 -27.42 -2.95 9.86
CA ALA A 293 -26.76 -3.51 8.67
C ALA A 293 -25.57 -4.37 9.07
N VAL A 294 -25.32 -5.45 8.33
CA VAL A 294 -24.00 -6.11 8.37
C VAL A 294 -22.97 -5.08 7.95
N THR A 295 -21.98 -4.81 8.81
CA THR A 295 -21.06 -3.70 8.58
C THR A 295 -19.63 -4.21 8.43
N PHE A 296 -18.98 -3.79 7.33
CA PHE A 296 -17.56 -3.96 7.09
C PHE A 296 -16.85 -2.61 7.23
N VAL A 297 -15.68 -2.61 7.86
CA VAL A 297 -14.82 -1.43 7.93
C VAL A 297 -13.50 -1.69 7.20
N SER A 298 -12.92 -0.64 6.63
CA SER A 298 -11.58 -0.68 6.03
C SER A 298 -10.54 -1.16 7.04
N GLY A 299 -9.54 -1.90 6.61
CA GLY A 299 -8.37 -2.26 7.40
C GLY A 299 -7.67 -1.07 8.06
N THR A 300 -7.81 0.13 7.49
CA THR A 300 -7.29 1.39 8.07
C THR A 300 -8.06 1.86 9.31
N CYS A 301 -9.19 1.23 9.63
CA CYS A 301 -9.99 1.47 10.84
C CYS A 301 -9.60 0.57 12.01
N ILE A 302 -8.80 -0.47 11.79
CA ILE A 302 -8.41 -1.45 12.82
C ILE A 302 -7.46 -0.78 13.82
N SER A 303 -8.02 -0.29 14.90
CA SER A 303 -7.26 0.40 15.94
C SER A 303 -8.07 0.44 17.24
N LYS A 304 -7.43 0.10 18.36
CA LYS A 304 -7.99 0.27 19.69
C LYS A 304 -8.61 1.65 19.89
N THR A 305 -7.89 2.69 19.49
CA THR A 305 -8.36 4.08 19.63
C THR A 305 -9.62 4.36 18.81
N LEU A 306 -9.65 3.93 17.54
CA LEU A 306 -10.79 4.21 16.65
C LEU A 306 -12.02 3.41 17.04
N MET A 307 -11.83 2.12 17.36
CA MET A 307 -12.93 1.29 17.83
C MET A 307 -13.44 1.73 19.21
N GLY A 308 -12.55 2.16 20.10
CA GLY A 308 -12.92 2.73 21.40
C GLY A 308 -13.73 4.03 21.29
N ILE A 309 -13.47 4.87 20.27
CA ILE A 309 -14.32 6.05 19.98
C ILE A 309 -15.73 5.63 19.55
N ALA A 310 -15.84 4.62 18.70
CA ALA A 310 -17.14 4.08 18.29
C ALA A 310 -17.87 3.36 19.44
N GLY A 311 -17.13 2.78 20.38
CA GLY A 311 -17.67 2.04 21.53
C GLY A 311 -18.61 0.93 21.09
N ASP A 312 -19.76 0.79 21.77
CA ASP A 312 -20.78 -0.22 21.45
C ASP A 312 -21.33 -0.12 20.00
N ASN A 313 -21.08 0.99 19.30
CA ASN A 313 -21.50 1.13 17.89
C ASN A 313 -20.62 0.34 16.93
N ALA A 314 -19.46 -0.13 17.37
CA ALA A 314 -18.57 -0.99 16.59
C ALA A 314 -18.83 -2.48 16.83
N ASP A 315 -19.71 -2.86 17.74
CA ASP A 315 -19.96 -4.28 18.04
C ASP A 315 -20.41 -5.04 16.80
N GLY A 316 -19.74 -6.17 16.54
CA GLY A 316 -20.04 -7.05 15.42
C GLY A 316 -19.53 -6.56 14.04
N VAL A 317 -18.80 -5.44 13.95
CA VAL A 317 -18.26 -5.00 12.65
C VAL A 317 -17.16 -5.95 12.18
N PHE A 318 -17.14 -6.21 10.88
CA PHE A 318 -16.13 -7.03 10.21
C PHE A 318 -15.02 -6.16 9.63
N ALA A 319 -13.82 -6.69 9.61
CA ALA A 319 -12.68 -6.18 8.88
C ALA A 319 -11.82 -7.35 8.37
N VAL A 320 -10.78 -7.06 7.61
CA VAL A 320 -9.71 -8.02 7.31
C VAL A 320 -8.36 -7.45 7.70
N THR A 321 -7.47 -8.33 8.11
CA THR A 321 -6.09 -7.98 8.48
C THR A 321 -5.14 -9.10 8.12
N ASN A 322 -3.87 -8.78 7.98
CA ASN A 322 -2.77 -9.74 7.89
C ASN A 322 -1.78 -9.60 9.06
N ILE A 323 -2.14 -8.78 10.06
CA ILE A 323 -1.31 -8.52 11.24
C ILE A 323 -2.06 -8.95 12.50
N LYS A 324 -1.36 -9.62 13.41
CA LYS A 324 -1.89 -10.03 14.72
C LYS A 324 -2.32 -8.79 15.51
N ASP A 325 -3.57 -8.77 15.96
CA ASP A 325 -4.06 -7.71 16.85
C ASP A 325 -3.42 -7.88 18.24
N PRO A 326 -2.69 -6.87 18.74
CA PRO A 326 -2.07 -6.95 20.07
C PRO A 326 -3.05 -7.15 21.22
N MET A 327 -4.32 -6.80 21.04
CA MET A 327 -5.36 -6.99 22.06
C MET A 327 -6.02 -8.36 22.00
N ASN A 328 -5.87 -9.13 20.92
CA ASN A 328 -6.49 -10.43 20.78
C ASN A 328 -5.79 -11.46 21.69
N PRO A 329 -6.49 -12.02 22.69
CA PRO A 329 -5.90 -12.96 23.64
C PRO A 329 -5.38 -14.25 23.00
N ALA A 330 -5.79 -14.56 21.77
CA ALA A 330 -5.26 -15.70 21.01
C ALA A 330 -3.74 -15.58 20.77
N TYR A 331 -3.20 -14.36 20.77
CA TYR A 331 -1.77 -14.09 20.56
C TYR A 331 -0.98 -13.78 21.84
N ALA A 332 -1.59 -13.89 23.03
CA ALA A 332 -0.94 -13.54 24.31
C ALA A 332 0.34 -14.36 24.59
N ASP A 333 0.36 -15.61 24.15
CA ASP A 333 1.51 -16.52 24.32
C ASP A 333 2.43 -16.62 23.09
N ASP A 334 2.11 -15.90 22.01
CA ASP A 334 2.87 -15.85 20.76
C ASP A 334 4.26 -15.24 20.98
N GLU A 335 5.31 -15.84 20.40
CA GLU A 335 6.70 -15.39 20.59
C GLU A 335 6.95 -14.03 19.95
N ALA A 336 6.39 -13.78 18.74
CA ALA A 336 6.54 -12.50 18.05
C ALA A 336 5.80 -11.38 18.80
N MET A 337 4.64 -11.69 19.41
CA MET A 337 3.92 -10.74 20.26
C MET A 337 4.70 -10.40 21.53
N LYS A 338 5.36 -11.37 22.17
CA LYS A 338 6.25 -11.11 23.31
C LYS A 338 7.44 -10.24 22.91
N GLU A 339 8.09 -10.55 21.79
CA GLU A 339 9.20 -9.75 21.28
C GLU A 339 8.78 -8.31 20.98
N TYR A 340 7.60 -8.12 20.36
CA TYR A 340 7.01 -6.81 20.11
C TYR A 340 6.82 -6.02 21.41
N ASN A 341 6.16 -6.62 22.41
CA ASN A 341 5.91 -5.98 23.70
C ASN A 341 7.22 -5.63 24.43
N ASP A 342 8.20 -6.53 24.45
CA ASP A 342 9.51 -6.30 25.07
C ASP A 342 10.27 -5.18 24.33
N THR A 343 10.17 -5.14 23.01
CA THR A 343 10.79 -4.08 22.19
C THR A 343 10.19 -2.71 22.50
N LEU A 344 8.86 -2.62 22.51
CA LEU A 344 8.20 -1.35 22.84
C LEU A 344 8.42 -0.91 24.29
N ALA A 345 8.49 -1.86 25.23
CA ALA A 345 8.79 -1.55 26.63
C ALA A 345 10.19 -0.97 26.81
N LYS A 346 11.17 -1.34 25.98
CA LYS A 346 12.55 -0.90 26.09
C LYS A 346 12.87 0.30 25.20
N TYR A 347 12.32 0.34 23.99
CA TYR A 347 12.69 1.30 22.94
C TYR A 347 11.53 2.19 22.47
N GLY A 348 10.32 1.89 22.88
CA GLY A 348 9.15 2.70 22.54
C GLY A 348 9.20 4.11 23.12
N ALA A 349 8.61 5.07 22.41
CA ALA A 349 8.43 6.42 22.93
C ALA A 349 7.51 6.40 24.18
N ASP A 350 7.65 7.38 25.08
CA ASP A 350 6.91 7.45 26.36
C ASP A 350 5.39 7.39 26.19
N ASP A 351 4.88 7.79 25.04
CA ASP A 351 3.45 7.83 24.70
C ASP A 351 3.02 6.75 23.69
N VAL A 352 3.84 5.70 23.48
CA VAL A 352 3.47 4.56 22.64
C VAL A 352 2.47 3.67 23.38
N ASP A 353 1.41 3.27 22.68
CA ASP A 353 0.45 2.28 23.19
C ASP A 353 0.71 0.94 22.45
N PRO A 354 1.26 -0.09 23.14
CA PRO A 354 1.54 -1.37 22.51
C PRO A 354 0.28 -2.14 22.09
N GLU A 355 -0.88 -1.80 22.63
CA GLU A 355 -2.16 -2.41 22.26
C GLU A 355 -2.77 -1.78 21.00
N ASN A 356 -2.11 -0.76 20.41
CA ASN A 356 -2.60 -0.10 19.21
C ASN A 356 -2.12 -0.83 17.93
N GLY A 357 -3.05 -1.40 17.17
CA GLY A 357 -2.76 -2.09 15.90
C GLY A 357 -1.99 -1.24 14.88
N ILE A 358 -2.11 0.10 14.92
CA ILE A 358 -1.34 1.02 14.06
C ILE A 358 0.16 0.98 14.43
N VAL A 359 0.50 0.86 15.71
CA VAL A 359 1.89 0.66 16.18
C VAL A 359 2.41 -0.70 15.73
N ALA A 360 1.59 -1.75 15.88
CA ALA A 360 1.90 -3.11 15.45
C ALA A 360 2.20 -3.19 13.94
N TYR A 361 1.41 -2.48 13.14
CA TYR A 361 1.67 -2.34 11.69
C TYR A 361 3.05 -1.72 11.45
N GLY A 362 3.34 -0.56 12.06
CA GLY A 362 4.63 0.12 11.89
C GLY A 362 5.82 -0.75 12.30
N TYR A 363 5.71 -1.43 13.44
CA TYR A 363 6.72 -2.38 13.92
C TYR A 363 6.99 -3.48 12.88
N THR A 364 5.94 -4.03 12.29
CA THR A 364 6.03 -5.08 11.27
C THR A 364 6.73 -4.58 10.01
N GLN A 365 6.44 -3.35 9.54
CA GLN A 365 7.15 -2.78 8.39
C GLN A 365 8.66 -2.62 8.68
N GLY A 366 9.01 -2.18 9.89
CA GLY A 366 10.42 -2.07 10.32
C GLY A 366 11.13 -3.42 10.35
N ALA A 367 10.48 -4.44 10.89
CA ALA A 367 11.03 -5.80 10.98
C ALA A 367 11.27 -6.41 9.58
N LEU A 368 10.33 -6.24 8.68
CA LEU A 368 10.45 -6.74 7.30
C LEU A 368 11.53 -6.01 6.51
N LEU A 369 11.63 -4.68 6.63
CA LEU A 369 12.71 -3.94 5.98
C LEU A 369 14.09 -4.42 6.43
N VAL A 370 14.30 -4.61 7.75
CA VAL A 370 15.57 -5.11 8.28
C VAL A 370 15.89 -6.48 7.69
N LYS A 371 14.92 -7.38 7.65
CA LYS A 371 15.10 -8.72 7.10
C LYS A 371 15.45 -8.71 5.61
N ILE A 372 14.85 -7.80 4.84
CA ILE A 372 15.16 -7.64 3.41
C ILE A 372 16.57 -7.07 3.25
N LEU A 373 16.96 -6.07 4.05
CA LEU A 373 18.32 -5.51 4.01
C LEU A 373 19.38 -6.57 4.34
N GLU A 374 19.14 -7.45 5.30
CA GLU A 374 20.05 -8.57 5.66
C GLU A 374 20.24 -9.56 4.52
N GLY A 375 19.28 -9.67 3.62
CA GLY A 375 19.36 -10.53 2.44
C GLY A 375 20.11 -9.95 1.25
N LEU A 376 20.54 -8.68 1.31
CA LEU A 376 21.21 -8.03 0.19
C LEU A 376 22.70 -8.42 0.08
N ASP A 377 23.14 -8.73 -1.13
CA ASP A 377 24.55 -8.97 -1.46
C ASP A 377 25.36 -7.66 -1.54
N GLU A 378 24.71 -6.53 -1.77
CA GLU A 378 25.28 -5.19 -1.77
C GLU A 378 24.25 -4.15 -1.32
N LEU A 379 24.71 -3.09 -0.65
CA LEU A 379 23.83 -2.01 -0.21
C LEU A 379 23.78 -0.90 -1.27
N THR A 380 22.94 -1.10 -2.28
CA THR A 380 22.63 -0.13 -3.33
C THR A 380 21.13 0.00 -3.54
N ARG A 381 20.66 1.15 -4.04
CA ARG A 381 19.25 1.37 -4.35
C ARG A 381 18.68 0.35 -5.35
N PRO A 382 19.38 0.04 -6.46
CA PRO A 382 18.94 -1.00 -7.37
C PRO A 382 18.87 -2.39 -6.72
N ALA A 383 19.84 -2.75 -5.87
CA ALA A 383 19.82 -4.02 -5.16
C ALA A 383 18.61 -4.12 -4.22
N LEU A 384 18.31 -3.04 -3.46
CA LEU A 384 17.12 -2.99 -2.62
C LEU A 384 15.84 -3.19 -3.45
N MET A 385 15.66 -2.42 -4.54
CA MET A 385 14.44 -2.53 -5.32
C MET A 385 14.30 -3.88 -6.03
N ASN A 386 15.40 -4.45 -6.53
CA ASN A 386 15.35 -5.80 -7.12
C ASN A 386 15.00 -6.86 -6.08
N ALA A 387 15.54 -6.75 -4.85
CA ALA A 387 15.17 -7.64 -3.76
C ALA A 387 13.70 -7.49 -3.36
N MET A 388 13.15 -6.25 -3.39
CA MET A 388 11.71 -6.01 -3.14
C MET A 388 10.79 -6.69 -4.17
N TYR A 389 11.30 -7.06 -5.35
CA TYR A 389 10.56 -7.77 -6.40
C TYR A 389 10.97 -9.25 -6.56
N ASP A 390 11.65 -9.82 -5.56
CA ASP A 390 12.06 -11.23 -5.54
C ASP A 390 11.98 -11.81 -4.13
N LEU A 391 10.95 -11.41 -3.37
CA LEU A 391 10.71 -11.92 -2.02
C LEU A 391 10.02 -13.28 -2.09
N GLN A 392 10.50 -14.23 -1.27
CA GLN A 392 9.94 -15.57 -1.21
C GLN A 392 9.74 -15.99 0.25
N ASP A 393 8.49 -16.23 0.62
CA ASP A 393 8.08 -16.71 1.95
C ASP A 393 8.67 -15.87 3.12
N VAL A 394 8.83 -14.55 2.91
CA VAL A 394 9.40 -13.70 3.95
C VAL A 394 8.36 -13.48 5.04
N THR A 395 8.74 -13.77 6.28
CA THR A 395 7.91 -13.57 7.48
C THR A 395 8.63 -12.65 8.46
N GLY A 396 7.91 -11.92 9.29
CA GLY A 396 8.52 -11.07 10.32
C GLY A 396 7.51 -10.16 11.00
N GLY A 397 7.93 -9.51 12.08
CA GLY A 397 7.05 -8.68 12.88
C GLY A 397 5.83 -9.45 13.38
N LEU A 398 4.67 -8.87 13.27
CA LEU A 398 3.39 -9.43 13.71
C LEU A 398 2.52 -9.95 12.56
N LEU A 399 3.10 -10.39 11.45
CA LEU A 399 2.32 -11.09 10.42
C LEU A 399 1.61 -12.29 11.04
N ILE A 400 0.35 -12.51 10.64
CA ILE A 400 -0.45 -13.68 11.08
C ILE A 400 0.21 -14.96 10.55
N ASP A 401 0.18 -16.02 11.35
CA ASP A 401 0.73 -17.31 10.96
C ASP A 401 0.09 -17.82 9.66
N GLY A 402 0.91 -18.16 8.69
CA GLY A 402 0.47 -18.53 7.34
C GLY A 402 0.37 -17.36 6.36
N VAL A 403 0.59 -16.12 6.80
CA VAL A 403 0.77 -14.97 5.94
C VAL A 403 2.26 -14.74 5.71
N THR A 404 2.67 -14.71 4.46
CA THR A 404 4.03 -14.47 4.02
C THR A 404 4.07 -13.32 3.03
N VAL A 405 5.23 -12.70 2.91
CA VAL A 405 5.49 -11.68 1.89
C VAL A 405 6.16 -12.34 0.72
N ASN A 406 5.50 -12.26 -0.44
CA ASN A 406 6.02 -12.75 -1.69
C ASN A 406 5.91 -11.68 -2.76
N THR A 407 6.83 -11.64 -3.69
CA THR A 407 6.79 -10.73 -4.84
C THR A 407 7.54 -11.35 -6.02
N SER A 408 7.20 -10.86 -7.20
CA SER A 408 7.94 -11.16 -8.43
C SER A 408 7.89 -9.96 -9.38
N ALA A 409 8.51 -10.08 -10.54
CA ALA A 409 8.41 -9.06 -11.58
C ALA A 409 6.97 -8.81 -12.03
N ASP A 410 6.14 -9.85 -12.00
CA ASP A 410 4.73 -9.83 -12.45
C ASP A 410 3.73 -9.67 -11.29
N ASP A 411 4.18 -9.94 -10.06
CA ASP A 411 3.40 -9.78 -8.83
C ASP A 411 4.11 -8.83 -7.86
N ARG A 412 3.51 -7.68 -7.61
CA ARG A 412 4.10 -6.57 -6.87
C ARG A 412 3.39 -6.25 -5.56
N PHE A 413 2.52 -7.16 -5.09
CA PHE A 413 1.78 -7.01 -3.86
C PHE A 413 2.44 -7.83 -2.75
N LEU A 414 2.85 -7.17 -1.65
CA LEU A 414 3.71 -7.78 -0.64
C LEU A 414 3.01 -8.85 0.20
N ALA A 415 1.77 -8.61 0.61
CA ALA A 415 1.00 -9.52 1.45
C ALA A 415 -0.46 -9.50 0.99
N GLU A 416 -0.89 -10.59 0.39
CA GLU A 416 -2.20 -10.70 -0.21
C GLU A 416 -3.14 -11.59 0.63
N ASN A 417 -2.57 -12.51 1.43
CA ASN A 417 -3.34 -13.35 2.32
C ASN A 417 -3.86 -12.56 3.52
N VAL A 418 -5.13 -12.75 3.87
CA VAL A 418 -5.80 -11.98 4.92
C VAL A 418 -6.65 -12.87 5.81
N GLN A 419 -6.82 -12.45 7.06
CA GLN A 419 -7.75 -13.04 8.01
C GLN A 419 -8.97 -12.14 8.16
N MET A 420 -10.16 -12.70 7.97
CA MET A 420 -11.39 -12.04 8.38
C MET A 420 -11.44 -11.95 9.91
N ILE A 421 -11.82 -10.78 10.41
CA ILE A 421 -11.93 -10.50 11.84
C ILE A 421 -13.25 -9.81 12.15
N GLN A 422 -13.75 -9.97 13.41
CA GLN A 422 -14.96 -9.33 13.89
C GLN A 422 -14.71 -8.68 15.25
N TYR A 423 -15.10 -7.43 15.41
CA TYR A 423 -14.93 -6.69 16.65
C TYR A 423 -15.95 -7.10 17.69
N ASP A 424 -15.47 -7.35 18.90
CA ASP A 424 -16.26 -7.55 20.13
C ASP A 424 -16.07 -6.31 21.01
N ALA A 425 -17.09 -5.47 21.08
CA ALA A 425 -17.01 -4.22 21.84
C ALA A 425 -16.95 -4.44 23.36
N ALA A 426 -17.46 -5.56 23.86
CA ALA A 426 -17.39 -5.88 25.28
C ALA A 426 -15.99 -6.36 25.71
N ALA A 427 -15.28 -7.01 24.78
CA ALA A 427 -13.91 -7.48 24.98
C ALA A 427 -12.85 -6.48 24.46
N GLU A 428 -13.27 -5.46 23.72
CA GLU A 428 -12.44 -4.38 23.14
C GLU A 428 -11.36 -4.87 22.18
N HIS A 429 -11.56 -6.01 21.49
CA HIS A 429 -10.63 -6.54 20.50
C HIS A 429 -11.34 -7.21 19.32
N PHE A 430 -10.57 -7.48 18.26
CA PHE A 430 -11.05 -8.27 17.13
C PHE A 430 -10.80 -9.76 17.36
N ASN A 431 -11.81 -10.58 17.08
CA ASN A 431 -11.71 -12.03 17.04
C ASN A 431 -11.53 -12.51 15.61
N ASN A 432 -10.74 -13.57 15.40
CA ASN A 432 -10.59 -14.19 14.09
C ASN A 432 -11.90 -14.88 13.68
N VAL A 433 -12.26 -14.76 12.40
CA VAL A 433 -13.43 -15.40 11.80
C VAL A 433 -12.98 -16.31 10.67
N GLY A 434 -13.20 -17.62 10.81
CA GLY A 434 -12.76 -18.61 9.82
C GLY A 434 -11.24 -18.77 9.75
N ASP A 435 -10.77 -19.30 8.62
CA ASP A 435 -9.36 -19.50 8.30
C ASP A 435 -8.79 -18.30 7.56
N VAL A 436 -7.46 -18.24 7.40
CA VAL A 436 -6.79 -17.26 6.53
C VAL A 436 -7.24 -17.48 5.09
N LEU A 437 -7.65 -16.40 4.44
CA LEU A 437 -8.07 -16.38 3.05
C LEU A 437 -6.84 -16.24 2.16
N ASP A 438 -6.69 -17.16 1.21
CA ASP A 438 -5.58 -17.21 0.29
C ASP A 438 -5.87 -16.42 -0.99
N PHE A 439 -5.24 -15.26 -1.11
CA PHE A 439 -5.24 -14.41 -2.30
C PHE A 439 -3.86 -14.29 -2.94
N GLU A 440 -2.89 -15.10 -2.54
CA GLU A 440 -1.53 -15.07 -3.05
C GLU A 440 -1.48 -15.17 -4.57
N GLY A 441 -0.83 -14.20 -5.22
CA GLY A 441 -0.73 -14.09 -6.68
C GLY A 441 -2.05 -13.79 -7.40
N LYS A 442 -3.11 -13.39 -6.69
CA LYS A 442 -4.45 -13.19 -7.28
C LYS A 442 -4.88 -11.73 -7.32
N THR A 443 -4.19 -10.83 -6.64
CA THR A 443 -4.63 -9.41 -6.55
C THR A 443 -4.77 -8.77 -7.93
N ALA A 444 -3.83 -9.00 -8.83
CA ALA A 444 -3.90 -8.45 -10.19
C ALA A 444 -5.12 -8.97 -10.97
N ASP A 445 -5.48 -10.24 -10.78
CA ASP A 445 -6.59 -10.90 -11.50
C ASP A 445 -7.97 -10.40 -11.00
N ILE A 446 -8.09 -10.08 -9.71
CA ILE A 446 -9.34 -9.59 -9.10
C ILE A 446 -9.46 -8.07 -9.13
N THR A 447 -8.45 -7.37 -9.60
CA THR A 447 -8.39 -5.91 -9.63
C THR A 447 -8.70 -5.38 -11.03
N PRO A 448 -9.66 -4.43 -11.17
CA PRO A 448 -9.85 -3.71 -12.43
C PRO A 448 -8.54 -3.07 -12.92
N LYS A 449 -8.20 -3.28 -14.20
CA LYS A 449 -6.93 -2.81 -14.79
C LYS A 449 -6.71 -1.30 -14.64
N ASP A 450 -7.76 -0.51 -14.77
CA ASP A 450 -7.69 0.94 -14.65
C ASP A 450 -7.31 1.41 -13.24
N LEU A 451 -7.51 0.58 -12.22
CA LEU A 451 -7.04 0.84 -10.85
C LEU A 451 -5.53 0.56 -10.70
N ILE A 452 -4.98 -0.36 -11.47
CA ILE A 452 -3.54 -0.65 -11.47
C ILE A 452 -2.80 0.40 -12.32
N GLU A 453 -3.37 0.73 -13.47
CA GLU A 453 -2.74 1.61 -14.47
C GLU A 453 -2.91 3.12 -14.17
N SER A 454 -3.69 3.49 -13.14
CA SER A 454 -4.00 4.88 -12.77
C SER A 454 -2.83 5.69 -12.19
#